data_b633d5a36ede21052b2932968df27be3
#
_entry.id   b633d5a36ede21052b2932968df27be3
#
_cell.length_a   1.000
_cell.length_b   1.000
_cell.length_c   1.000
_cell.angle_alpha   90.00
_cell.angle_beta   90.00
_cell.angle_gamma   90.00
#
_symmetry.space_group_name_H-M   'P 1'
#
loop_
_entity.id
_entity.type
_entity.pdbx_description
1 polymer ?
#
loop_
_entity_poly.entity_id
_entity_poly.type
_entity_poly.pdbx_seq_one_letter_code
_entity_poly.pdbx_strand_id
1 'polypeptide(L)'
;MGKYRISSTLRKAAIQVPADKMAEDLNILHLGFDNTDSIQGKCTTHLAFKITNYLLKKNEIKFVDFPLLIRLNPNIPWKTRGNGAVCLRIATRGSEHIIDYVKNFISVNSDISNGANPGFVAYEGVTIPTSVRQFSRTALYNVLSLNDAEKIIENESIQCYKCGNGHGSIGALAAIGCLLEGDHTFEAISYRTEENVGTPRSLNEQLVLKMSAVTFPRTYNNIDAVHKRILITPHGPDPVFCGIRGEDPITVLKSLLSLQTTEILEGYMVFRTNQGTNMHLQNQLVFSQVKPFMAGYVRGTVSKTPYVLQGGHVLFEISDIARDTYPVAVYEPTDLGRIAKQLVIGDVVDIGFGVREEQKYHSRILNLEYLAVLRLNSIVHTQNPLCKVCRKRMKSEGKGKGYQCKECKIKTIEKYNVTVKRDIVEGFYLSSNKSHRHLTKPLHRFGQENSYPYVPGIYPFPNPNSFHRKGHLNDRIECRSF
;
A
#
# COMPACT_ATOMS: atom_id res chain seq x y z
N MET A 1 28.82 -10.99 19.40
CA MET A 1 28.59 -9.88 20.35
C MET A 1 29.49 -8.71 19.95
N GLY A 2 28.95 -7.64 19.44
CA GLY A 2 29.69 -6.42 19.06
C GLY A 2 28.68 -5.30 18.89
N LYS A 3 28.42 -4.54 19.96
CA LYS A 3 27.53 -3.38 19.97
C LYS A 3 28.20 -2.22 19.23
N TYR A 4 27.76 -1.90 18.02
CA TYR A 4 28.06 -0.60 17.41
C TYR A 4 27.07 0.44 17.95
N ARG A 5 27.54 1.29 18.88
CA ARG A 5 26.89 2.54 19.26
C ARG A 5 27.07 3.53 18.11
N ILE A 6 26.01 3.83 17.38
CA ILE A 6 25.97 4.97 16.47
C ILE A 6 25.78 6.23 17.32
N SER A 7 26.75 7.15 17.19
CA SER A 7 26.84 8.42 17.89
C SER A 7 25.58 9.27 17.71
N SER A 8 25.11 9.82 18.85
CA SER A 8 23.92 10.67 18.99
C SER A 8 24.08 12.09 18.42
N THR A 9 25.08 12.37 17.61
CA THR A 9 25.48 13.71 17.19
C THR A 9 24.82 14.21 15.89
N LEU A 10 24.08 13.36 15.16
CA LEU A 10 23.39 13.76 13.93
C LEU A 10 21.90 14.14 14.12
N ARG A 11 21.40 14.21 15.35
CA ARG A 11 20.00 14.57 15.67
C ARG A 11 19.76 16.06 15.99
N LYS A 12 20.72 16.95 15.81
CA LYS A 12 20.60 18.37 16.21
C LYS A 12 20.96 19.35 15.10
N ALA A 13 20.41 19.18 13.92
CA ALA A 13 20.40 20.25 12.91
C ALA A 13 18.99 20.42 12.33
N ALA A 14 17.96 20.47 13.19
CA ALA A 14 16.73 21.13 12.84
C ALA A 14 16.98 22.62 13.03
N ILE A 15 17.27 23.34 11.96
CA ILE A 15 17.29 24.81 11.96
C ILE A 15 15.87 25.22 12.31
N GLN A 16 15.66 25.64 13.56
CA GLN A 16 14.46 26.39 13.94
C GLN A 16 14.49 27.72 13.19
N VAL A 17 13.75 27.79 12.10
CA VAL A 17 13.37 29.11 11.55
C VAL A 17 12.36 29.69 12.53
N PRO A 18 12.58 30.88 13.04
CA PRO A 18 11.65 31.50 13.99
C PRO A 18 10.28 31.59 13.35
N ALA A 19 9.27 31.05 14.02
CA ALA A 19 7.86 31.07 13.59
C ALA A 19 7.30 32.49 13.49
N ASP A 20 7.98 33.45 14.08
CA ASP A 20 7.47 34.83 14.33
C ASP A 20 7.56 35.81 13.16
N LYS A 21 8.12 35.43 12.00
CA LYS A 21 8.21 36.34 10.83
C LYS A 21 7.40 35.93 9.60
N MET A 22 6.61 34.84 9.64
CA MET A 22 5.81 34.36 8.49
C MET A 22 4.31 34.26 8.77
N ALA A 23 3.81 34.68 9.93
CA ALA A 23 2.47 34.36 10.40
C ALA A 23 1.36 35.33 9.99
N GLU A 24 1.65 36.47 9.41
CA GLU A 24 0.61 37.53 9.44
C GLU A 24 -0.36 37.56 8.24
N ASP A 25 -0.10 36.91 7.08
CA ASP A 25 -1.00 37.06 5.92
C ASP A 25 -1.07 35.87 4.95
N LEU A 26 -0.61 34.68 5.31
CA LEU A 26 -0.65 33.52 4.40
C LEU A 26 -1.70 32.49 4.83
N ASN A 27 -2.64 32.21 3.96
CA ASN A 27 -3.62 31.13 4.11
C ASN A 27 -3.05 29.82 3.58
N ILE A 28 -3.31 28.71 4.27
CA ILE A 28 -2.98 27.38 3.77
C ILE A 28 -4.14 26.89 2.91
N LEU A 29 -3.86 26.59 1.65
CA LEU A 29 -4.81 26.08 0.68
C LEU A 29 -4.47 24.62 0.35
N HIS A 30 -5.46 23.73 0.49
CA HIS A 30 -5.38 22.32 0.18
C HIS A 30 -6.19 22.05 -1.11
N LEU A 31 -5.52 21.55 -2.13
CA LEU A 31 -6.09 21.29 -3.46
C LEU A 31 -6.08 19.79 -3.69
N GLY A 32 -7.23 19.13 -3.48
CA GLY A 32 -7.42 17.71 -3.72
C GLY A 32 -8.08 17.43 -5.06
N PHE A 33 -7.59 16.44 -5.81
CA PHE A 33 -8.23 16.02 -7.07
C PHE A 33 -7.98 14.55 -7.36
N ASP A 34 -8.94 13.94 -8.06
CA ASP A 34 -8.93 12.53 -8.40
C ASP A 34 -9.75 12.25 -9.67
N ASN A 35 -9.60 11.02 -10.20
CA ASN A 35 -10.36 10.47 -11.31
C ASN A 35 -10.26 11.32 -12.59
N THR A 36 -9.04 11.81 -12.89
CA THR A 36 -8.75 12.63 -14.07
C THR A 36 -8.29 11.82 -15.27
N ASP A 37 -8.03 10.52 -15.08
CA ASP A 37 -7.54 9.56 -16.07
C ASP A 37 -8.59 8.49 -16.40
N SER A 38 -8.36 7.79 -17.52
CA SER A 38 -9.13 6.62 -17.91
C SER A 38 -8.22 5.41 -18.15
N ILE A 39 -8.81 4.25 -18.51
CA ILE A 39 -8.03 3.07 -18.95
C ILE A 39 -7.28 3.36 -20.27
N GLN A 40 -7.75 4.30 -21.08
CA GLN A 40 -7.17 4.63 -22.38
C GLN A 40 -5.99 5.59 -22.29
N GLY A 41 -5.86 6.36 -21.22
CA GLY A 41 -4.75 7.28 -21.11
C GLY A 41 -4.83 8.25 -19.93
N LYS A 42 -3.99 9.27 -20.01
CA LYS A 42 -3.79 10.31 -19.01
C LYS A 42 -3.35 9.75 -17.63
N CYS A 43 -3.16 10.59 -16.65
CA CYS A 43 -2.75 10.20 -15.31
C CYS A 43 -2.93 11.36 -14.33
N THR A 44 -3.56 11.11 -13.20
CA THR A 44 -3.79 12.13 -12.16
C THR A 44 -2.47 12.69 -11.61
N THR A 45 -1.42 11.87 -11.48
CA THR A 45 -0.10 12.34 -11.02
C THR A 45 0.60 13.21 -12.06
N HIS A 46 0.42 12.93 -13.36
CA HIS A 46 0.95 13.78 -14.43
C HIS A 46 0.23 15.14 -14.50
N LEU A 47 -1.08 15.13 -14.29
CA LEU A 47 -1.84 16.38 -14.17
C LEU A 47 -1.36 17.20 -12.98
N ALA A 48 -1.09 16.56 -11.83
CA ALA A 48 -0.49 17.19 -10.66
C ALA A 48 0.89 17.80 -10.98
N PHE A 49 1.73 17.11 -11.73
CA PHE A 49 3.02 17.61 -12.19
C PHE A 49 2.86 18.91 -13.01
N LYS A 50 1.91 18.97 -13.95
CA LYS A 50 1.63 20.16 -14.77
C LYS A 50 1.09 21.33 -13.94
N ILE A 51 0.17 21.06 -13.00
CA ILE A 51 -0.35 22.08 -12.06
C ILE A 51 0.78 22.60 -11.18
N THR A 52 1.60 21.72 -10.61
CA THR A 52 2.75 22.10 -9.79
C THR A 52 3.74 23.00 -10.56
N ASN A 53 4.00 22.66 -11.85
CA ASN A 53 4.86 23.49 -12.70
C ASN A 53 4.30 24.92 -12.94
N TYR A 54 3.00 25.08 -12.96
CA TYR A 54 2.38 26.41 -13.02
C TYR A 54 2.51 27.14 -11.68
N LEU A 55 2.17 26.48 -10.57
CA LEU A 55 2.20 27.09 -9.23
C LEU A 55 3.59 27.55 -8.82
N LEU A 56 4.64 26.78 -9.17
CA LEU A 56 6.03 27.13 -8.88
C LEU A 56 6.56 28.37 -9.61
N LYS A 57 5.87 28.84 -10.65
CA LYS A 57 6.21 30.09 -11.36
C LYS A 57 5.66 31.33 -10.66
N LYS A 58 4.84 31.16 -9.63
CA LYS A 58 4.19 32.23 -8.89
C LYS A 58 4.97 32.53 -7.60
N ASN A 59 5.53 33.72 -7.48
CA ASN A 59 6.35 34.11 -6.34
C ASN A 59 5.59 34.13 -5.00
N GLU A 60 4.27 34.38 -5.07
CA GLU A 60 3.36 34.43 -3.93
C GLU A 60 2.97 33.04 -3.38
N ILE A 61 3.33 31.95 -4.08
CA ILE A 61 2.97 30.59 -3.69
C ILE A 61 4.17 29.87 -3.10
N LYS A 62 3.95 29.22 -1.95
CA LYS A 62 4.93 28.34 -1.32
C LYS A 62 4.31 26.99 -1.04
N PHE A 63 4.97 25.91 -1.44
CA PHE A 63 4.54 24.57 -1.06
C PHE A 63 4.85 24.31 0.40
N VAL A 64 3.85 23.91 1.19
CA VAL A 64 4.00 23.61 2.63
C VAL A 64 4.24 22.11 2.88
N ASP A 65 4.11 21.29 1.87
CA ASP A 65 4.39 19.85 1.89
C ASP A 65 4.85 19.41 0.49
N PHE A 66 5.44 18.22 0.39
CA PHE A 66 5.55 17.53 -0.90
C PHE A 66 4.15 17.33 -1.51
N PRO A 67 4.01 17.30 -2.84
CA PRO A 67 2.79 16.78 -3.45
C PRO A 67 2.45 15.41 -2.85
N LEU A 68 1.18 15.21 -2.48
CA LEU A 68 0.74 13.96 -1.86
C LEU A 68 0.11 13.04 -2.92
N LEU A 69 0.53 11.79 -2.94
CA LEU A 69 -0.11 10.72 -3.69
C LEU A 69 -0.73 9.72 -2.72
N ILE A 70 -2.03 9.79 -2.56
CA ILE A 70 -2.78 8.97 -1.61
C ILE A 70 -3.45 7.81 -2.33
N ARG A 71 -3.00 6.60 -2.03
CA ARG A 71 -3.66 5.37 -2.48
C ARG A 71 -4.84 5.08 -1.58
N LEU A 72 -6.01 4.92 -2.18
CA LEU A 72 -7.25 4.60 -1.50
C LEU A 72 -7.52 3.09 -1.53
N ASN A 73 -8.68 2.66 -1.03
CA ASN A 73 -9.07 1.26 -0.97
C ASN A 73 -8.83 0.53 -2.32
N PRO A 74 -7.93 -0.45 -2.36
CA PRO A 74 -7.57 -1.11 -3.62
C PRO A 74 -8.65 -2.08 -4.13
N ASN A 75 -9.70 -2.36 -3.33
CA ASN A 75 -10.75 -3.31 -3.67
C ASN A 75 -11.94 -2.68 -4.40
N ILE A 76 -12.00 -1.34 -4.52
CA ILE A 76 -13.08 -0.65 -5.25
C ILE A 76 -13.07 -1.09 -6.72
N PRO A 77 -14.17 -1.67 -7.26
CA PRO A 77 -14.18 -2.24 -8.60
C PRO A 77 -14.21 -1.20 -9.72
N TRP A 78 -14.76 -0.03 -9.48
CA TRP A 78 -14.88 1.08 -10.46
C TRP A 78 -13.74 2.10 -10.39
N LYS A 79 -12.68 1.81 -9.65
CA LYS A 79 -11.47 2.64 -9.65
C LYS A 79 -10.73 2.56 -10.98
N THR A 80 -10.05 3.63 -11.34
CA THR A 80 -9.03 3.58 -12.38
C THR A 80 -7.69 3.11 -11.80
N ARG A 81 -6.99 2.23 -12.51
CA ARG A 81 -5.62 1.77 -12.20
C ARG A 81 -5.38 1.49 -10.69
N GLY A 82 -4.44 2.22 -10.08
CA GLY A 82 -4.01 2.02 -8.70
C GLY A 82 -4.82 2.76 -7.64
N ASN A 83 -5.96 3.36 -7.97
CA ASN A 83 -6.82 4.15 -7.08
C ASN A 83 -6.04 5.21 -6.29
N GLY A 84 -5.50 6.20 -6.99
CA GLY A 84 -4.61 7.21 -6.41
C GLY A 84 -5.10 8.62 -6.60
N ALA A 85 -5.49 9.29 -5.52
CA ALA A 85 -5.83 10.70 -5.46
C ALA A 85 -4.61 11.56 -5.11
N VAL A 86 -4.64 12.82 -5.48
CA VAL A 86 -3.56 13.78 -5.23
C VAL A 86 -4.05 14.93 -4.36
N CYS A 87 -3.17 15.42 -3.47
CA CYS A 87 -3.37 16.68 -2.77
C CYS A 87 -2.11 17.56 -2.87
N LEU A 88 -2.28 18.81 -3.27
CA LEU A 88 -1.23 19.85 -3.20
C LEU A 88 -1.55 20.77 -2.03
N ARG A 89 -0.55 21.09 -1.20
CA ARG A 89 -0.68 21.98 -0.05
C ARG A 89 0.22 23.18 -0.24
N ILE A 90 -0.38 24.36 -0.30
CA ILE A 90 0.32 25.59 -0.57
C ILE A 90 -0.07 26.68 0.42
N ALA A 91 0.86 27.59 0.69
CA ALA A 91 0.61 28.85 1.39
C ALA A 91 0.53 29.97 0.35
N THR A 92 -0.52 30.80 0.42
CA THR A 92 -0.78 31.87 -0.52
C THR A 92 -1.56 33.04 0.13
N ARG A 93 -1.46 34.24 -0.43
CA ARG A 93 -2.29 35.38 -0.02
C ARG A 93 -3.62 35.48 -0.73
N GLY A 94 -3.80 34.83 -1.86
CA GLY A 94 -5.04 34.82 -2.63
C GLY A 94 -5.35 33.43 -3.14
N SER A 95 -6.48 32.87 -2.73
CA SER A 95 -6.88 31.49 -3.07
C SER A 95 -7.75 31.40 -4.33
N GLU A 96 -8.64 32.36 -4.56
CA GLU A 96 -9.67 32.29 -5.60
C GLU A 96 -9.11 32.04 -7.01
N HIS A 97 -8.16 32.88 -7.44
CA HIS A 97 -7.58 32.76 -8.79
C HIS A 97 -6.80 31.45 -8.99
N ILE A 98 -6.25 30.87 -7.90
CA ILE A 98 -5.56 29.59 -7.92
C ILE A 98 -6.60 28.47 -8.07
N ILE A 99 -7.67 28.53 -7.29
CA ILE A 99 -8.78 27.58 -7.34
C ILE A 99 -9.40 27.55 -8.73
N ASP A 100 -9.70 28.71 -9.30
CA ASP A 100 -10.25 28.83 -10.65
C ASP A 100 -9.29 28.30 -11.72
N TYR A 101 -8.00 28.61 -11.60
CA TYR A 101 -7.01 28.07 -12.52
C TYR A 101 -6.98 26.53 -12.46
N VAL A 102 -6.85 25.94 -11.26
CA VAL A 102 -6.75 24.49 -11.07
C VAL A 102 -8.02 23.79 -11.54
N LYS A 103 -9.19 24.32 -11.20
CA LYS A 103 -10.50 23.86 -11.67
C LYS A 103 -10.57 23.80 -13.20
N ASN A 104 -10.23 24.90 -13.86
CA ASN A 104 -10.26 25.00 -15.31
C ASN A 104 -9.23 24.06 -15.95
N PHE A 105 -8.03 23.97 -15.36
CA PHE A 105 -6.98 23.08 -15.85
C PHE A 105 -7.38 21.59 -15.75
N ILE A 106 -8.00 21.16 -14.64
CA ILE A 106 -8.52 19.81 -14.46
C ILE A 106 -9.65 19.55 -15.49
N SER A 107 -10.58 20.47 -15.64
CA SER A 107 -11.71 20.34 -16.58
C SER A 107 -11.26 20.08 -18.03
N VAL A 108 -10.24 20.83 -18.48
CA VAL A 108 -9.74 20.75 -19.86
C VAL A 108 -8.81 19.53 -20.06
N ASN A 109 -8.03 19.19 -19.06
CA ASN A 109 -6.96 18.18 -19.21
C ASN A 109 -7.34 16.78 -18.73
N SER A 110 -8.51 16.58 -18.13
CA SER A 110 -9.00 15.25 -17.76
C SER A 110 -9.52 14.47 -18.96
N ASP A 111 -9.56 13.16 -18.85
CA ASP A 111 -9.94 12.24 -19.93
C ASP A 111 -11.44 11.95 -19.95
N ILE A 112 -12.25 13.02 -19.89
CA ILE A 112 -13.71 12.96 -19.73
C ILE A 112 -14.36 12.21 -20.90
N SER A 113 -13.89 12.41 -22.11
CA SER A 113 -14.41 11.74 -23.31
C SER A 113 -14.26 10.22 -23.25
N ASN A 114 -13.30 9.71 -22.48
CA ASN A 114 -13.04 8.27 -22.27
C ASN A 114 -13.52 7.76 -20.89
N GLY A 115 -14.43 8.51 -20.24
CA GLY A 115 -15.12 8.07 -19.03
C GLY A 115 -14.48 8.49 -17.71
N ALA A 116 -13.48 9.37 -17.70
CA ALA A 116 -13.02 9.98 -16.46
C ALA A 116 -14.11 10.87 -15.85
N ASN A 117 -14.22 10.85 -14.52
CA ASN A 117 -15.18 11.63 -13.76
C ASN A 117 -14.46 12.47 -12.71
N PRO A 118 -13.70 13.50 -13.13
CA PRO A 118 -12.86 14.26 -12.24
C PRO A 118 -13.63 14.96 -11.14
N GLY A 119 -13.06 14.93 -9.94
CA GLY A 119 -13.46 15.75 -8.82
C GLY A 119 -12.30 16.62 -8.37
N PHE A 120 -12.58 17.86 -8.04
CA PHE A 120 -11.64 18.80 -7.46
C PHE A 120 -12.26 19.41 -6.21
N VAL A 121 -11.51 19.40 -5.12
CA VAL A 121 -11.91 19.91 -3.81
C VAL A 121 -10.85 20.88 -3.32
N ALA A 122 -11.26 22.06 -2.86
CA ALA A 122 -10.38 23.06 -2.30
C ALA A 122 -10.82 23.43 -0.87
N TYR A 123 -9.91 23.32 0.07
CA TYR A 123 -10.12 23.70 1.47
C TYR A 123 -9.06 24.70 1.89
N GLU A 124 -9.50 25.81 2.49
CA GLU A 124 -8.64 26.83 3.04
C GLU A 124 -8.67 26.77 4.56
N GLY A 125 -7.51 26.52 5.17
CA GLY A 125 -7.38 26.44 6.63
C GLY A 125 -6.10 25.74 7.06
N VAL A 126 -5.60 26.12 8.22
CA VAL A 126 -4.37 25.51 8.78
C VAL A 126 -4.63 24.09 9.27
N THR A 127 -5.80 23.85 9.83
CA THR A 127 -6.18 22.55 10.42
C THR A 127 -7.25 21.90 9.58
N ILE A 128 -7.03 20.66 9.18
CA ILE A 128 -8.03 19.86 8.46
C ILE A 128 -9.11 19.39 9.45
N PRO A 129 -10.41 19.61 9.16
CA PRO A 129 -11.51 19.18 10.01
C PRO A 129 -11.48 17.70 10.36
N THR A 130 -11.91 17.34 11.55
CA THR A 130 -11.92 15.94 12.02
C THR A 130 -12.81 15.05 11.14
N SER A 131 -13.93 15.57 10.66
CA SER A 131 -14.85 14.91 9.71
C SER A 131 -14.13 14.50 8.42
N VAL A 132 -13.35 15.41 7.82
CA VAL A 132 -12.55 15.16 6.61
C VAL A 132 -11.43 14.14 6.88
N ARG A 133 -10.77 14.23 8.02
CA ARG A 133 -9.73 13.25 8.42
C ARG A 133 -10.33 11.86 8.64
N GLN A 134 -11.50 11.77 9.25
CA GLN A 134 -12.20 10.50 9.47
C GLN A 134 -12.70 9.90 8.13
N PHE A 135 -13.24 10.72 7.25
CA PHE A 135 -13.62 10.33 5.90
C PHE A 135 -12.43 9.73 5.13
N SER A 136 -11.29 10.42 5.17
CA SER A 136 -10.05 9.95 4.56
C SER A 136 -9.61 8.57 5.09
N ARG A 137 -9.64 8.38 6.41
CA ARG A 137 -9.32 7.07 7.02
C ARG A 137 -10.26 5.98 6.54
N THR A 138 -11.56 6.27 6.48
CA THR A 138 -12.57 5.31 6.01
C THR A 138 -12.39 4.96 4.53
N ALA A 139 -12.00 5.93 3.68
CA ALA A 139 -11.74 5.72 2.27
C ALA A 139 -10.57 4.75 1.97
N LEU A 140 -9.72 4.47 2.96
CA LEU A 140 -8.61 3.51 2.81
C LEU A 140 -9.07 2.05 2.83
N TYR A 141 -10.18 1.74 3.49
CA TYR A 141 -10.58 0.36 3.72
C TYR A 141 -12.07 0.05 3.47
N ASN A 142 -12.89 1.06 3.22
CA ASN A 142 -14.34 0.89 3.03
C ASN A 142 -14.79 1.52 1.70
N VAL A 143 -16.04 1.28 1.34
CA VAL A 143 -16.74 1.98 0.26
C VAL A 143 -17.41 3.21 0.83
N LEU A 144 -17.16 4.34 0.21
CA LEU A 144 -17.83 5.60 0.53
C LEU A 144 -18.70 6.03 -0.67
N SER A 145 -19.86 6.58 -0.38
CA SER A 145 -20.75 7.13 -1.40
C SER A 145 -20.43 8.59 -1.69
N LEU A 146 -20.89 9.05 -2.85
CA LEU A 146 -20.83 10.47 -3.19
C LEU A 146 -21.59 11.31 -2.15
N ASN A 147 -22.75 10.85 -1.69
CA ASN A 147 -23.54 11.53 -0.66
C ASN A 147 -22.79 11.68 0.68
N ASP A 148 -21.93 10.71 1.06
CA ASP A 148 -21.09 10.83 2.26
C ASP A 148 -20.06 11.96 2.09
N ALA A 149 -19.49 12.11 0.90
CA ALA A 149 -18.55 13.18 0.60
C ALA A 149 -19.28 14.55 0.56
N GLU A 150 -20.43 14.64 -0.10
CA GLU A 150 -21.22 15.85 -0.25
C GLU A 150 -21.66 16.44 1.11
N LYS A 151 -22.14 15.61 2.02
CA LYS A 151 -22.49 16.04 3.37
C LYS A 151 -21.32 16.70 4.12
N ILE A 152 -20.11 16.16 3.99
CA ILE A 152 -18.94 16.74 4.64
C ILE A 152 -18.53 18.04 3.95
N ILE A 153 -18.55 18.06 2.62
CA ILE A 153 -18.24 19.25 1.81
C ILE A 153 -19.15 20.42 2.19
N GLU A 154 -20.45 20.16 2.31
CA GLU A 154 -21.44 21.17 2.70
C GLU A 154 -21.25 21.62 4.17
N ASN A 155 -21.12 20.69 5.11
CA ASN A 155 -21.00 20.99 6.53
C ASN A 155 -19.72 21.79 6.87
N GLU A 156 -18.62 21.52 6.15
CA GLU A 156 -17.31 22.18 6.39
C GLU A 156 -17.11 23.37 5.42
N SER A 157 -18.13 23.74 4.64
CA SER A 157 -18.06 24.84 3.65
C SER A 157 -16.89 24.73 2.69
N ILE A 158 -16.60 23.51 2.22
CA ILE A 158 -15.49 23.20 1.32
C ILE A 158 -15.91 23.46 -0.12
N GLN A 159 -15.05 24.08 -0.91
CA GLN A 159 -15.32 24.28 -2.35
C GLN A 159 -15.12 22.96 -3.09
N CYS A 160 -16.12 22.59 -3.90
CA CYS A 160 -16.08 21.36 -4.68
C CYS A 160 -16.52 21.61 -6.13
N TYR A 161 -15.75 21.06 -7.05
CA TYR A 161 -16.07 21.01 -8.47
C TYR A 161 -16.12 19.56 -8.94
N LYS A 162 -17.21 19.20 -9.62
CA LYS A 162 -17.49 17.85 -10.10
C LYS A 162 -17.73 17.87 -11.59
N CYS A 163 -17.23 16.86 -12.29
CA CYS A 163 -17.53 16.62 -13.69
C CYS A 163 -17.99 15.16 -13.88
N GLY A 164 -18.82 14.91 -14.84
CA GLY A 164 -19.43 13.59 -15.06
C GLY A 164 -20.30 13.17 -13.86
N ASN A 165 -20.09 11.95 -13.35
CA ASN A 165 -20.85 11.44 -12.19
C ASN A 165 -20.36 11.96 -10.82
N GLY A 166 -19.30 12.78 -10.79
CA GLY A 166 -18.77 13.40 -9.57
C GLY A 166 -17.99 12.48 -8.63
N HIS A 167 -17.76 11.21 -8.96
CA HIS A 167 -17.08 10.25 -8.09
C HIS A 167 -15.66 10.66 -7.70
N GLY A 168 -14.96 11.43 -8.54
CA GLY A 168 -13.62 11.93 -8.21
C GLY A 168 -13.57 12.82 -6.98
N SER A 169 -14.70 13.44 -6.56
CA SER A 169 -14.73 14.23 -5.32
C SER A 169 -14.54 13.40 -4.05
N ILE A 170 -14.88 12.11 -4.08
CA ILE A 170 -14.62 11.18 -2.96
C ILE A 170 -13.10 11.07 -2.73
N GLY A 171 -12.35 10.76 -3.78
CA GLY A 171 -10.89 10.65 -3.67
C GLY A 171 -10.21 11.99 -3.42
N ALA A 172 -10.69 13.06 -4.02
CA ALA A 172 -10.20 14.42 -3.82
C ALA A 172 -10.32 14.86 -2.33
N LEU A 173 -11.49 14.66 -1.72
CA LEU A 173 -11.72 14.95 -0.30
C LEU A 173 -10.88 14.05 0.60
N ALA A 174 -10.80 12.75 0.28
CA ALA A 174 -9.99 11.81 1.03
C ALA A 174 -8.49 12.17 0.99
N ALA A 175 -7.97 12.66 -0.14
CA ALA A 175 -6.59 13.10 -0.25
C ALA A 175 -6.27 14.32 0.62
N ILE A 176 -7.21 15.27 0.74
CA ILE A 176 -7.07 16.42 1.66
C ILE A 176 -6.99 15.93 3.12
N GLY A 177 -7.86 14.99 3.51
CA GLY A 177 -7.93 14.47 4.88
C GLY A 177 -6.75 13.60 5.29
N CYS A 178 -5.96 13.09 4.33
CA CYS A 178 -4.81 12.23 4.61
C CYS A 178 -3.55 13.06 4.91
N LEU A 179 -3.22 13.19 6.20
CA LEU A 179 -2.07 13.99 6.64
C LEU A 179 -0.74 13.22 6.59
N LEU A 180 -0.77 11.89 6.45
CA LEU A 180 0.41 11.03 6.52
C LEU A 180 1.25 11.24 7.80
N GLU A 181 0.58 11.48 8.93
CA GLU A 181 1.21 11.67 10.25
C GLU A 181 1.87 10.39 10.78
N GLY A 182 1.33 9.24 10.37
CA GLY A 182 1.90 7.93 10.65
C GLY A 182 2.92 7.49 9.61
N ASP A 183 2.99 6.17 9.37
CA ASP A 183 3.91 5.60 8.38
C ASP A 183 3.65 6.16 6.98
N HIS A 184 4.71 6.58 6.31
CA HIS A 184 4.68 7.08 4.94
C HIS A 184 5.98 6.76 4.20
N THR A 185 5.94 6.95 2.91
CA THR A 185 7.08 6.75 2.01
C THR A 185 7.11 7.86 0.96
N PHE A 186 8.05 7.74 0.02
CA PHE A 186 8.16 8.64 -1.10
C PHE A 186 8.17 7.87 -2.41
N GLU A 187 7.64 8.48 -3.48
CA GLU A 187 7.74 7.96 -4.84
C GLU A 187 8.22 9.07 -5.78
N ALA A 188 9.33 8.83 -6.46
CA ALA A 188 9.80 9.68 -7.55
C ALA A 188 9.23 9.13 -8.87
N ILE A 189 8.40 9.92 -9.56
CA ILE A 189 7.75 9.55 -10.82
C ILE A 189 8.28 10.44 -11.93
N SER A 190 8.75 9.84 -13.02
CA SER A 190 9.12 10.53 -14.25
C SER A 190 8.04 10.40 -15.31
N TYR A 191 7.90 11.44 -16.14
CA TYR A 191 6.84 11.56 -17.14
C TYR A 191 7.40 11.66 -18.54
N ARG A 192 6.75 10.99 -19.46
CA ARG A 192 7.04 10.96 -20.89
C ARG A 192 6.49 12.22 -21.57
N THR A 193 7.12 12.62 -22.64
CA THR A 193 6.50 13.58 -23.57
C THR A 193 5.30 12.93 -24.28
N GLU A 194 4.42 13.74 -24.82
CA GLU A 194 3.14 13.27 -25.43
C GLU A 194 3.40 12.31 -26.60
N GLU A 195 4.47 12.55 -27.39
CA GLU A 195 4.84 11.73 -28.56
C GLU A 195 5.22 10.29 -28.17
N ASN A 196 5.69 10.10 -26.95
CA ASN A 196 6.11 8.79 -26.44
C ASN A 196 5.00 8.01 -25.70
N VAL A 197 3.87 8.64 -25.39
CA VAL A 197 2.74 7.96 -24.74
C VAL A 197 2.21 6.85 -25.64
N GLY A 198 2.01 5.66 -25.08
CA GLY A 198 1.54 4.48 -25.83
C GLY A 198 2.65 3.68 -26.52
N THR A 199 3.88 4.19 -26.61
CA THR A 199 5.01 3.43 -27.18
C THR A 199 5.72 2.56 -26.12
N PRO A 200 6.50 1.54 -26.49
CA PRO A 200 7.34 0.80 -25.55
C PRO A 200 8.32 1.71 -24.80
N ARG A 201 8.53 1.44 -23.52
CA ARG A 201 9.44 2.23 -22.68
C ARG A 201 10.89 1.72 -22.83
N SER A 202 11.80 2.63 -23.16
CA SER A 202 13.24 2.33 -23.31
C SER A 202 13.94 2.46 -21.94
N LEU A 203 13.95 1.39 -21.15
CA LEU A 203 14.60 1.35 -19.85
C LEU A 203 15.78 0.37 -19.87
N ASN A 204 16.95 0.81 -19.39
CA ASN A 204 18.11 -0.06 -19.25
C ASN A 204 17.96 -0.95 -18.00
N GLU A 205 17.67 -2.23 -18.22
CA GLU A 205 17.45 -3.21 -17.15
C GLU A 205 18.66 -3.38 -16.22
N GLN A 206 19.88 -3.35 -16.76
CA GLN A 206 21.11 -3.51 -15.96
C GLN A 206 21.30 -2.34 -15.00
N LEU A 207 20.95 -1.13 -15.42
CA LEU A 207 20.99 0.04 -14.54
C LEU A 207 19.93 -0.05 -13.43
N VAL A 208 18.75 -0.58 -13.72
CA VAL A 208 17.72 -0.83 -12.70
C VAL A 208 18.20 -1.86 -11.69
N LEU A 209 18.79 -2.96 -12.14
CA LEU A 209 19.35 -3.99 -11.25
C LEU A 209 20.47 -3.42 -10.36
N LYS A 210 21.40 -2.66 -10.93
CA LYS A 210 22.49 -2.00 -10.19
C LYS A 210 21.94 -0.98 -9.18
N MET A 211 21.04 -0.10 -9.60
CA MET A 211 20.38 0.87 -8.73
C MET A 211 19.67 0.18 -7.57
N SER A 212 18.85 -0.83 -7.86
CA SER A 212 18.12 -1.59 -6.84
C SER A 212 19.05 -2.25 -5.82
N ALA A 213 20.16 -2.87 -6.27
CA ALA A 213 21.13 -3.51 -5.37
C ALA A 213 21.84 -2.52 -4.44
N VAL A 214 22.17 -1.32 -4.95
CA VAL A 214 22.88 -0.29 -4.17
C VAL A 214 21.94 0.42 -3.18
N THR A 215 20.67 0.59 -3.53
CA THR A 215 19.74 1.41 -2.75
C THR A 215 18.83 0.61 -1.82
N PHE A 216 18.74 -0.72 -1.95
CA PHE A 216 18.01 -1.58 -1.01
C PHE A 216 18.65 -1.53 0.40
N PRO A 217 17.88 -1.44 1.48
CA PRO A 217 16.41 -1.45 1.57
C PRO A 217 15.75 -0.05 1.47
N ARG A 218 16.52 1.01 1.23
CA ARG A 218 15.99 2.39 1.19
C ARG A 218 15.09 2.64 -0.03
N THR A 219 15.27 1.92 -1.13
CA THR A 219 14.26 1.77 -2.19
C THR A 219 13.82 0.33 -2.29
N TYR A 220 12.58 0.08 -2.69
CA TYR A 220 12.00 -1.25 -2.67
C TYR A 220 11.01 -1.48 -3.82
N ASN A 221 10.68 -2.75 -4.08
CA ASN A 221 9.80 -3.17 -5.18
C ASN A 221 10.25 -2.64 -6.56
N ASN A 222 11.56 -2.49 -6.76
CA ASN A 222 12.11 -2.09 -8.05
C ASN A 222 12.17 -3.27 -9.01
N ILE A 223 12.44 -4.46 -8.47
CA ILE A 223 12.59 -5.71 -9.23
C ILE A 223 11.93 -6.87 -8.47
N ASP A 224 11.47 -7.85 -9.23
CA ASP A 224 11.19 -9.20 -8.73
C ASP A 224 12.37 -10.09 -9.09
N ALA A 225 13.24 -10.37 -8.13
CA ALA A 225 14.46 -11.16 -8.35
C ALA A 225 14.16 -12.62 -8.68
N VAL A 226 13.04 -13.18 -8.18
CA VAL A 226 12.63 -14.57 -8.41
C VAL A 226 12.19 -14.77 -9.86
N HIS A 227 11.41 -13.83 -10.39
CA HIS A 227 10.86 -13.90 -11.74
C HIS A 227 11.66 -13.06 -12.77
N LYS A 228 12.77 -12.46 -12.36
CA LYS A 228 13.64 -11.60 -13.20
C LYS A 228 12.84 -10.49 -13.90
N ARG A 229 11.96 -9.81 -13.17
CA ARG A 229 11.05 -8.81 -13.73
C ARG A 229 11.30 -7.43 -13.11
N ILE A 230 11.35 -6.40 -13.94
CA ILE A 230 11.35 -5.00 -13.51
C ILE A 230 9.93 -4.59 -13.14
N LEU A 231 9.78 -3.91 -12.00
CA LEU A 231 8.49 -3.51 -11.43
C LEU A 231 8.24 -2.00 -11.44
N ILE A 232 9.23 -1.19 -11.81
CA ILE A 232 9.14 0.28 -11.74
C ILE A 232 8.42 0.92 -12.92
N THR A 233 8.13 0.16 -13.98
CA THR A 233 7.44 0.65 -15.18
C THR A 233 5.99 0.21 -15.20
N PRO A 234 5.02 1.11 -15.47
CA PRO A 234 3.64 0.72 -15.73
C PRO A 234 3.51 0.03 -17.09
N HIS A 235 2.42 -0.73 -17.25
CA HIS A 235 2.14 -1.48 -18.49
C HIS A 235 1.15 -0.77 -19.42
N GLY A 236 0.44 0.24 -18.92
CA GLY A 236 -0.60 0.93 -19.68
C GLY A 236 -0.07 2.07 -20.57
N PRO A 237 -0.95 2.64 -21.42
CA PRO A 237 -0.64 3.78 -22.29
C PRO A 237 -0.71 5.11 -21.51
N ASP A 238 -0.12 5.14 -20.31
CA ASP A 238 -0.08 6.34 -19.47
C ASP A 238 1.23 7.13 -19.66
N PRO A 239 1.24 8.43 -19.29
CA PRO A 239 2.41 9.28 -19.43
C PRO A 239 3.51 9.00 -18.41
N VAL A 240 3.35 8.04 -17.50
CA VAL A 240 4.41 7.67 -16.55
C VAL A 240 5.47 6.86 -17.26
N PHE A 241 6.74 7.29 -17.19
CA PHE A 241 7.87 6.50 -17.66
C PHE A 241 8.24 5.43 -16.65
N CYS A 242 8.58 5.83 -15.42
CA CYS A 242 8.81 4.92 -14.30
C CYS A 242 8.54 5.61 -12.96
N GLY A 243 8.38 4.80 -11.90
CA GLY A 243 8.22 5.28 -10.52
C GLY A 243 9.12 4.50 -9.55
N ILE A 244 9.89 5.18 -8.71
CA ILE A 244 10.78 4.59 -7.70
C ILE A 244 10.27 4.94 -6.32
N ARG A 245 10.02 3.91 -5.50
CA ARG A 245 9.52 4.03 -4.13
C ARG A 245 10.62 3.82 -3.12
N GLY A 246 10.57 4.58 -2.02
CA GLY A 246 11.56 4.45 -0.96
C GLY A 246 11.23 5.25 0.29
N GLU A 247 12.17 5.20 1.24
CA GLU A 247 12.00 5.74 2.59
C GLU A 247 12.18 7.24 2.68
N ASP A 248 12.92 7.86 1.76
CA ASP A 248 13.20 9.28 1.81
C ASP A 248 13.27 9.91 0.39
N PRO A 249 12.98 11.22 0.27
CA PRO A 249 12.86 11.90 -1.01
C PRO A 249 14.20 11.98 -1.76
N ILE A 250 15.32 12.08 -1.06
CA ILE A 250 16.65 12.22 -1.66
C ILE A 250 17.06 10.91 -2.32
N THR A 251 16.82 9.78 -1.63
CA THR A 251 17.19 8.46 -2.17
C THR A 251 16.34 8.12 -3.39
N VAL A 252 15.02 8.31 -3.35
CA VAL A 252 14.18 8.01 -4.52
C VAL A 252 14.52 8.89 -5.71
N LEU A 253 14.84 10.17 -5.48
CA LEU A 253 15.25 11.09 -6.53
C LEU A 253 16.61 10.70 -7.13
N LYS A 254 17.63 10.45 -6.30
CA LYS A 254 18.95 10.01 -6.78
C LYS A 254 18.86 8.69 -7.53
N SER A 255 18.01 7.76 -7.08
CA SER A 255 17.77 6.49 -7.77
C SER A 255 17.14 6.73 -9.15
N LEU A 256 16.13 7.59 -9.25
CA LEU A 256 15.50 7.94 -10.52
C LEU A 256 16.53 8.55 -11.49
N LEU A 257 17.31 9.51 -11.03
CA LEU A 257 18.32 10.23 -11.84
C LEU A 257 19.49 9.34 -12.26
N SER A 258 19.72 8.21 -11.57
CA SER A 258 20.76 7.23 -11.97
C SER A 258 20.33 6.35 -13.16
N LEU A 259 19.03 6.33 -13.49
CA LEU A 259 18.51 5.59 -14.63
C LEU A 259 18.71 6.40 -15.92
N GLN A 260 19.42 5.80 -16.85
CA GLN A 260 19.61 6.39 -18.18
C GLN A 260 18.51 5.88 -19.12
N THR A 261 18.02 6.77 -19.95
CA THR A 261 17.07 6.45 -21.01
C THR A 261 17.41 7.25 -22.27
N THR A 262 17.15 6.66 -23.43
CA THR A 262 17.22 7.36 -24.71
C THR A 262 15.96 8.18 -25.00
N GLU A 263 14.90 7.94 -24.21
CA GLU A 263 13.63 8.64 -24.35
C GLU A 263 13.70 10.05 -23.75
N ILE A 264 13.15 11.01 -24.46
CA ILE A 264 12.97 12.37 -23.96
C ILE A 264 11.85 12.37 -22.92
N LEU A 265 12.15 12.84 -21.71
CA LEU A 265 11.19 12.94 -20.63
C LEU A 265 10.73 14.39 -20.43
N GLU A 266 9.45 14.57 -20.15
CA GLU A 266 8.86 15.89 -19.84
C GLU A 266 9.38 16.43 -18.51
N GLY A 267 9.66 15.55 -17.53
CA GLY A 267 10.21 15.89 -16.24
C GLY A 267 9.92 14.82 -15.18
N TYR A 268 10.04 15.20 -13.90
CA TYR A 268 9.74 14.32 -12.77
C TYR A 268 9.11 15.08 -11.62
N MET A 269 8.46 14.32 -10.72
CA MET A 269 7.97 14.82 -9.45
C MET A 269 8.14 13.77 -8.35
N VAL A 270 8.51 14.23 -7.14
CA VAL A 270 8.58 13.39 -5.94
C VAL A 270 7.32 13.63 -5.12
N PHE A 271 6.64 12.55 -4.81
CA PHE A 271 5.45 12.55 -3.95
C PHE A 271 5.77 11.98 -2.58
N ARG A 272 5.16 12.52 -1.54
CA ARG A 272 4.99 11.84 -0.27
C ARG A 272 3.70 11.01 -0.36
N THR A 273 3.73 9.76 0.13
CA THR A 273 2.66 8.80 -0.16
C THR A 273 2.47 7.78 0.97
N ASN A 274 1.31 7.16 1.01
CA ASN A 274 1.01 6.02 1.88
C ASN A 274 1.34 4.66 1.23
N GLN A 275 2.03 4.63 0.11
CA GLN A 275 2.41 3.37 -0.52
C GLN A 275 3.37 2.57 0.37
N GLY A 276 3.24 1.26 0.36
CA GLY A 276 4.08 0.39 1.18
C GLY A 276 3.86 0.49 2.69
N THR A 277 2.69 0.92 3.15
CA THR A 277 2.39 1.14 4.58
C THR A 277 1.34 0.18 5.16
N ASN A 278 0.65 -0.61 4.34
CA ASN A 278 -0.52 -1.42 4.74
C ASN A 278 -1.65 -0.61 5.39
N MET A 279 -1.77 0.70 5.14
CA MET A 279 -2.82 1.52 5.78
C MET A 279 -4.23 0.96 5.61
N HIS A 280 -4.53 0.32 4.48
CA HIS A 280 -5.84 -0.30 4.21
C HIS A 280 -6.10 -1.57 5.05
N LEU A 281 -5.06 -2.18 5.63
CA LEU A 281 -5.14 -3.40 6.44
C LEU A 281 -4.96 -3.14 7.94
N GLN A 282 -4.90 -1.89 8.38
CA GLN A 282 -4.71 -1.55 9.79
C GLN A 282 -6.00 -1.63 10.61
N ASN A 283 -7.16 -1.73 9.95
CA ASN A 283 -8.45 -1.78 10.60
C ASN A 283 -8.80 -3.22 10.99
N GLN A 284 -8.92 -3.48 12.29
CA GLN A 284 -9.42 -4.76 12.77
C GLN A 284 -10.93 -4.85 12.59
N LEU A 285 -11.38 -5.87 11.89
CA LEU A 285 -12.79 -6.13 11.63
C LEU A 285 -13.27 -7.33 12.45
N VAL A 286 -14.53 -7.31 12.82
CA VAL A 286 -15.25 -8.49 13.29
C VAL A 286 -16.10 -9.04 12.13
N PHE A 287 -16.35 -10.35 12.12
CA PHE A 287 -17.00 -10.98 10.97
C PHE A 287 -18.37 -10.39 10.63
N SER A 288 -19.15 -9.99 11.62
CA SER A 288 -20.46 -9.34 11.41
C SER A 288 -20.38 -7.99 10.69
N GLN A 289 -19.21 -7.33 10.70
CA GLN A 289 -18.98 -6.02 10.05
C GLN A 289 -18.43 -6.13 8.63
N VAL A 290 -18.02 -7.32 8.21
CA VAL A 290 -17.41 -7.53 6.89
C VAL A 290 -18.44 -7.31 5.78
N LYS A 291 -18.17 -6.36 4.89
CA LYS A 291 -19.00 -6.02 3.73
C LYS A 291 -18.18 -6.12 2.45
N PRO A 292 -18.83 -6.25 1.28
CA PRO A 292 -18.15 -6.25 -0.01
C PRO A 292 -17.20 -5.07 -0.17
N PHE A 293 -16.06 -5.32 -0.79
CA PHE A 293 -14.99 -4.35 -1.09
C PHE A 293 -14.26 -3.77 0.13
N MET A 294 -14.60 -4.16 1.36
CA MET A 294 -13.82 -3.75 2.53
C MET A 294 -12.41 -4.36 2.51
N ALA A 295 -11.49 -3.68 3.18
CA ALA A 295 -10.16 -4.18 3.52
C ALA A 295 -9.96 -4.11 5.03
N GLY A 296 -9.06 -4.94 5.57
CA GLY A 296 -8.72 -4.95 6.98
C GLY A 296 -8.05 -6.24 7.38
N TYR A 297 -8.02 -6.51 8.68
CA TYR A 297 -7.56 -7.80 9.18
C TYR A 297 -8.55 -8.37 10.20
N VAL A 298 -8.54 -9.69 10.31
CA VAL A 298 -9.29 -10.43 11.34
C VAL A 298 -8.40 -11.48 11.97
N ARG A 299 -8.66 -11.77 13.25
CA ARG A 299 -8.13 -12.92 13.96
C ARG A 299 -9.13 -14.04 13.95
N GLY A 300 -8.68 -15.25 13.61
CA GLY A 300 -9.54 -16.42 13.60
C GLY A 300 -8.78 -17.72 13.83
N THR A 301 -9.55 -18.78 14.03
CA THR A 301 -9.06 -20.15 14.12
C THR A 301 -9.41 -20.87 12.83
N VAL A 302 -8.49 -21.60 12.24
CA VAL A 302 -8.75 -22.44 11.07
C VAL A 302 -9.82 -23.47 11.43
N SER A 303 -10.97 -23.40 10.79
CA SER A 303 -12.16 -24.25 11.04
C SER A 303 -12.32 -25.37 10.03
N LYS A 304 -11.69 -25.24 8.84
CA LYS A 304 -11.74 -26.24 7.77
C LYS A 304 -10.37 -26.44 7.14
N THR A 305 -10.03 -27.71 6.88
CA THR A 305 -8.76 -28.08 6.21
C THR A 305 -8.62 -27.38 4.86
N PRO A 306 -7.48 -26.76 4.58
CA PRO A 306 -7.20 -26.14 3.29
C PRO A 306 -7.27 -27.17 2.14
N TYR A 307 -7.82 -26.74 1.01
CA TYR A 307 -7.85 -27.53 -0.22
C TYR A 307 -7.46 -26.69 -1.44
N VAL A 308 -6.95 -27.36 -2.45
CA VAL A 308 -6.45 -26.71 -3.67
C VAL A 308 -7.51 -26.81 -4.76
N LEU A 309 -7.81 -25.68 -5.38
CA LEU A 309 -8.66 -25.61 -6.57
C LEU A 309 -7.86 -25.89 -7.86
N GLN A 310 -8.57 -26.21 -8.92
CA GLN A 310 -8.00 -26.20 -10.27
C GLN A 310 -7.39 -24.81 -10.54
N GLY A 311 -6.14 -24.75 -11.00
CA GLY A 311 -5.38 -23.51 -11.16
C GLY A 311 -4.51 -23.12 -9.96
N GLY A 312 -4.43 -23.97 -8.91
CA GLY A 312 -3.45 -23.81 -7.82
C GLY A 312 -3.88 -22.92 -6.68
N HIS A 313 -5.05 -22.27 -6.76
CA HIS A 313 -5.59 -21.45 -5.67
C HIS A 313 -5.91 -22.32 -4.45
N VAL A 314 -5.69 -21.79 -3.25
CA VAL A 314 -5.99 -22.48 -1.99
C VAL A 314 -7.19 -21.82 -1.33
N LEU A 315 -8.13 -22.66 -0.88
CA LEU A 315 -9.26 -22.22 -0.04
C LEU A 315 -9.16 -22.90 1.32
N PHE A 316 -9.42 -22.11 2.36
CA PHE A 316 -9.61 -22.61 3.72
C PHE A 316 -10.70 -21.78 4.41
N GLU A 317 -11.05 -22.11 5.63
CA GLU A 317 -12.06 -21.40 6.39
C GLU A 317 -11.51 -21.06 7.77
N ILE A 318 -11.86 -19.89 8.27
CA ILE A 318 -11.57 -19.45 9.64
C ILE A 318 -12.85 -19.14 10.37
N SER A 319 -12.84 -19.35 11.69
CA SER A 319 -13.93 -18.98 12.59
C SER A 319 -13.44 -18.01 13.66
N ASP A 320 -14.29 -17.12 14.09
CA ASP A 320 -14.06 -16.24 15.25
C ASP A 320 -14.53 -16.87 16.57
N ILE A 321 -14.47 -16.09 17.65
CA ILE A 321 -14.92 -16.53 19.00
C ILE A 321 -16.44 -16.76 19.02
N ALA A 322 -17.21 -16.04 18.20
CA ALA A 322 -18.66 -16.20 18.08
C ALA A 322 -19.05 -17.42 17.23
N ARG A 323 -18.06 -18.12 16.63
CA ARG A 323 -18.21 -19.24 15.69
C ARG A 323 -18.79 -18.82 14.34
N ASP A 324 -18.79 -17.54 14.02
CA ASP A 324 -19.01 -17.10 12.67
C ASP A 324 -17.83 -17.56 11.79
N THR A 325 -18.13 -18.02 10.56
CA THR A 325 -17.11 -18.56 9.66
C THR A 325 -17.05 -17.79 8.36
N TYR A 326 -15.82 -17.68 7.84
CA TYR A 326 -15.56 -17.06 6.53
C TYR A 326 -14.58 -17.87 5.70
N PRO A 327 -14.90 -18.08 4.41
CA PRO A 327 -13.97 -18.66 3.46
C PRO A 327 -12.86 -17.66 3.10
N VAL A 328 -11.63 -18.15 3.07
CA VAL A 328 -10.42 -17.40 2.72
C VAL A 328 -9.84 -17.97 1.43
N ALA A 329 -9.67 -17.12 0.43
CA ALA A 329 -9.05 -17.48 -0.83
C ALA A 329 -7.61 -16.96 -0.89
N VAL A 330 -6.70 -17.84 -1.26
CA VAL A 330 -5.29 -17.53 -1.50
C VAL A 330 -4.99 -17.78 -2.98
N TYR A 331 -4.72 -16.70 -3.70
CA TYR A 331 -4.43 -16.79 -5.12
C TYR A 331 -3.02 -17.34 -5.37
N GLU A 332 -2.89 -18.20 -6.37
CA GLU A 332 -1.63 -18.85 -6.74
C GLU A 332 -0.48 -17.85 -6.93
N PRO A 333 -0.67 -16.72 -7.67
CA PRO A 333 0.42 -15.78 -7.92
C PRO A 333 1.01 -15.10 -6.67
N THR A 334 0.35 -15.22 -5.51
CA THR A 334 0.82 -14.59 -4.27
C THR A 334 1.92 -15.37 -3.56
N ASP A 335 2.15 -16.64 -3.93
CA ASP A 335 3.04 -17.61 -3.27
C ASP A 335 2.63 -17.97 -1.83
N LEU A 336 1.62 -17.32 -1.25
CA LEU A 336 1.08 -17.63 0.08
C LEU A 336 0.40 -19.00 0.13
N GLY A 337 -0.05 -19.52 -1.01
CA GLY A 337 -0.67 -20.83 -1.12
C GLY A 337 0.21 -21.97 -0.59
N ARG A 338 1.53 -21.86 -0.71
CA ARG A 338 2.49 -22.83 -0.16
C ARG A 338 2.39 -22.96 1.35
N ILE A 339 2.20 -21.83 2.04
CA ILE A 339 2.04 -21.79 3.50
C ILE A 339 0.62 -22.17 3.89
N ALA A 340 -0.39 -21.62 3.21
CA ALA A 340 -1.80 -21.89 3.50
C ALA A 340 -2.14 -23.39 3.42
N LYS A 341 -1.56 -24.14 2.49
CA LYS A 341 -1.74 -25.60 2.37
C LYS A 341 -1.31 -26.40 3.60
N GLN A 342 -0.44 -25.83 4.43
CA GLN A 342 0.11 -26.47 5.61
C GLN A 342 -0.68 -26.16 6.88
N LEU A 343 -1.66 -25.26 6.82
CA LEU A 343 -2.56 -24.97 7.93
C LEU A 343 -3.41 -26.20 8.26
N VAL A 344 -3.75 -26.36 9.54
CA VAL A 344 -4.68 -27.40 10.00
C VAL A 344 -5.74 -26.78 10.90
N ILE A 345 -6.84 -27.50 11.06
CA ILE A 345 -7.92 -27.09 11.97
C ILE A 345 -7.34 -26.85 13.37
N GLY A 346 -7.69 -25.72 13.97
CA GLY A 346 -7.23 -25.30 15.28
C GLY A 346 -5.99 -24.38 15.27
N ASP A 347 -5.33 -24.18 14.11
CA ASP A 347 -4.31 -23.12 13.98
C ASP A 347 -4.96 -21.74 14.19
N VAL A 348 -4.30 -20.86 14.93
CA VAL A 348 -4.75 -19.48 15.15
C VAL A 348 -3.96 -18.54 14.24
N VAL A 349 -4.68 -17.75 13.48
CA VAL A 349 -4.09 -16.86 12.48
C VAL A 349 -4.67 -15.45 12.54
N ASP A 350 -3.87 -14.45 12.19
CA ASP A 350 -4.35 -13.14 11.72
C ASP A 350 -4.20 -13.08 10.20
N ILE A 351 -5.24 -12.67 9.52
CA ILE A 351 -5.22 -12.49 8.08
C ILE A 351 -5.54 -11.06 7.71
N GLY A 352 -4.70 -10.46 6.84
CA GLY A 352 -5.03 -9.24 6.13
C GLY A 352 -5.69 -9.56 4.80
N PHE A 353 -6.77 -8.87 4.48
CA PHE A 353 -7.60 -9.25 3.35
C PHE A 353 -8.35 -8.09 2.70
N GLY A 354 -8.76 -8.33 1.44
CA GLY A 354 -9.83 -7.59 0.78
C GLY A 354 -11.05 -8.47 0.57
N VAL A 355 -12.26 -7.91 0.67
CA VAL A 355 -13.52 -8.66 0.51
C VAL A 355 -13.97 -8.61 -0.94
N ARG A 356 -14.24 -9.77 -1.52
CA ARG A 356 -14.96 -9.86 -2.80
C ARG A 356 -16.46 -9.70 -2.61
N GLU A 357 -17.11 -9.19 -3.64
CA GLU A 357 -18.56 -9.17 -3.75
C GLU A 357 -19.14 -10.59 -3.78
N GLU A 358 -20.27 -10.75 -3.13
CA GLU A 358 -21.05 -11.99 -3.20
C GLU A 358 -21.58 -12.20 -4.61
N GLN A 359 -21.27 -13.35 -5.20
CA GLN A 359 -21.81 -13.75 -6.49
C GLN A 359 -22.92 -14.78 -6.28
N LYS A 360 -23.81 -14.94 -7.27
CA LYS A 360 -25.02 -15.78 -7.22
C LYS A 360 -24.80 -17.20 -6.67
N TYR A 361 -23.57 -17.72 -6.71
CA TYR A 361 -23.21 -19.07 -6.27
C TYR A 361 -22.05 -19.12 -5.26
N HIS A 362 -21.57 -17.97 -4.80
CA HIS A 362 -20.43 -17.90 -3.88
C HIS A 362 -20.70 -16.88 -2.76
N SER A 363 -20.62 -17.33 -1.53
CA SER A 363 -20.61 -16.45 -0.37
C SER A 363 -19.44 -15.45 -0.43
N ARG A 364 -19.50 -14.41 0.39
CA ARG A 364 -18.41 -13.45 0.54
C ARG A 364 -17.10 -14.18 0.85
N ILE A 365 -16.05 -13.84 0.12
CA ILE A 365 -14.73 -14.48 0.23
C ILE A 365 -13.72 -13.43 0.66
N LEU A 366 -12.88 -13.78 1.63
CA LEU A 366 -11.74 -12.96 2.05
C LEU A 366 -10.54 -13.29 1.17
N ASN A 367 -10.12 -12.35 0.33
CA ASN A 367 -8.91 -12.49 -0.48
C ASN A 367 -7.68 -12.19 0.34
N LEU A 368 -6.86 -13.18 0.63
CA LEU A 368 -5.68 -13.07 1.47
C LEU A 368 -4.61 -12.15 0.86
N GLU A 369 -4.13 -11.18 1.64
CA GLU A 369 -2.99 -10.32 1.31
C GLU A 369 -1.76 -10.63 2.17
N TYR A 370 -1.96 -10.96 3.46
CA TYR A 370 -0.93 -11.52 4.34
C TYR A 370 -1.51 -12.56 5.29
N LEU A 371 -0.66 -13.43 5.81
CA LEU A 371 -0.97 -14.45 6.80
C LEU A 371 0.01 -14.35 7.97
N ALA A 372 -0.47 -14.09 9.18
CA ALA A 372 0.31 -14.25 10.40
C ALA A 372 -0.17 -15.51 11.13
N VAL A 373 0.70 -16.48 11.26
CA VAL A 373 0.45 -17.69 12.04
C VAL A 373 0.86 -17.41 13.49
N LEU A 374 -0.12 -17.30 14.37
CA LEU A 374 0.08 -16.91 15.77
C LEU A 374 0.30 -18.10 16.69
N ARG A 375 -0.36 -19.24 16.41
CA ARG A 375 -0.22 -20.47 17.15
C ARG A 375 -0.55 -21.67 16.26
N LEU A 376 0.33 -22.63 16.28
CA LEU A 376 0.14 -23.90 15.58
C LEU A 376 -0.53 -24.93 16.48
N ASN A 377 -1.59 -25.58 15.96
CA ASN A 377 -2.20 -26.71 16.62
C ASN A 377 -1.29 -27.95 16.47
N SER A 378 -1.18 -28.73 17.53
CA SER A 378 -0.39 -29.96 17.54
C SER A 378 -1.15 -31.09 16.82
N ILE A 379 -0.50 -31.69 15.84
CA ILE A 379 -1.01 -32.90 15.20
C ILE A 379 -0.42 -34.08 15.93
N VAL A 380 -1.26 -34.90 16.52
CA VAL A 380 -0.86 -36.11 17.25
C VAL A 380 -1.32 -37.35 16.50
N HIS A 381 -0.37 -38.17 16.10
CA HIS A 381 -0.66 -39.52 15.57
C HIS A 381 -0.47 -40.55 16.65
N THR A 382 -1.51 -41.37 16.85
CA THR A 382 -1.43 -42.51 17.74
C THR A 382 -0.75 -43.67 17.01
N GLN A 383 0.33 -44.18 17.58
CA GLN A 383 1.05 -45.33 17.08
C GLN A 383 1.00 -46.48 18.11
N ASN A 384 1.22 -47.69 17.60
CA ASN A 384 1.40 -48.82 18.51
C ASN A 384 2.62 -48.56 19.42
N PRO A 385 2.56 -48.88 20.72
CA PRO A 385 3.62 -48.60 21.63
C PRO A 385 4.88 -49.44 21.35
N LEU A 386 6.02 -49.00 21.84
CA LEU A 386 7.25 -49.81 21.84
C LEU A 386 7.28 -50.69 23.09
N CYS A 387 7.73 -51.91 22.95
CA CYS A 387 7.97 -52.81 24.12
C CYS A 387 8.99 -52.22 25.03
N LYS A 388 8.71 -52.12 26.34
CA LYS A 388 9.62 -51.57 27.35
C LYS A 388 10.90 -52.43 27.51
N VAL A 389 10.88 -53.70 27.14
CA VAL A 389 12.02 -54.64 27.27
C VAL A 389 12.86 -54.67 25.99
N CYS A 390 12.26 -55.08 24.84
CA CYS A 390 13.02 -55.27 23.61
C CYS A 390 12.94 -54.08 22.65
N ARG A 391 12.23 -53.01 23.01
CA ARG A 391 12.00 -51.80 22.19
C ARG A 391 11.41 -52.01 20.81
N LYS A 392 10.97 -53.25 20.47
CA LYS A 392 10.24 -53.50 19.21
C LYS A 392 8.81 -52.98 19.30
N ARG A 393 8.27 -52.56 18.14
CA ARG A 393 6.90 -52.07 18.06
C ARG A 393 5.90 -53.19 18.34
N MET A 394 5.02 -52.99 19.31
CA MET A 394 3.97 -53.96 19.69
C MET A 394 2.88 -54.05 18.65
N LYS A 395 2.19 -55.17 18.60
CA LYS A 395 1.02 -55.37 17.70
C LYS A 395 -0.29 -55.21 18.46
N SER A 396 -1.29 -54.60 17.80
CA SER A 396 -2.64 -54.55 18.34
C SER A 396 -3.29 -55.91 18.38
N GLU A 397 -3.97 -56.25 19.48
CA GLU A 397 -4.71 -57.48 19.69
C GLU A 397 -6.22 -57.34 19.30
N GLY A 398 -6.59 -56.19 18.72
CA GLY A 398 -7.97 -55.91 18.33
C GLY A 398 -8.58 -54.74 19.13
N LYS A 399 -9.79 -54.33 18.73
CA LYS A 399 -10.50 -53.18 19.31
C LYS A 399 -10.69 -53.40 20.82
N GLY A 400 -10.08 -52.51 21.64
CA GLY A 400 -10.19 -52.55 23.10
C GLY A 400 -9.32 -53.59 23.82
N LYS A 401 -8.57 -54.45 23.10
CA LYS A 401 -7.75 -55.54 23.71
C LYS A 401 -6.28 -55.13 23.98
N GLY A 402 -5.90 -53.90 23.62
CA GLY A 402 -4.54 -53.36 23.84
C GLY A 402 -3.53 -53.87 22.83
N TYR A 403 -2.26 -53.92 23.25
CA TYR A 403 -1.09 -54.23 22.42
C TYR A 403 -0.23 -55.31 23.08
N GLN A 404 0.31 -56.23 22.31
CA GLN A 404 1.24 -57.26 22.80
C GLN A 404 2.55 -57.24 22.01
N CYS A 405 3.66 -57.40 22.74
CA CYS A 405 4.94 -57.69 22.11
C CYS A 405 4.98 -59.15 21.64
N LYS A 406 5.29 -59.39 20.41
CA LYS A 406 5.34 -60.76 19.87
C LYS A 406 6.47 -61.59 20.51
N GLU A 407 7.56 -60.94 20.90
CA GLU A 407 8.73 -61.62 21.46
C GLU A 407 8.65 -61.72 22.96
N CYS A 408 8.48 -60.63 23.66
CA CYS A 408 8.47 -60.61 25.13
C CYS A 408 7.12 -60.97 25.74
N LYS A 409 6.04 -61.12 24.91
CA LYS A 409 4.65 -61.41 25.35
C LYS A 409 4.04 -60.38 26.31
N ILE A 410 4.74 -59.30 26.59
CA ILE A 410 4.27 -58.22 27.45
C ILE A 410 3.08 -57.53 26.78
N LYS A 411 2.03 -57.21 27.57
CA LYS A 411 0.83 -56.51 27.14
C LYS A 411 0.78 -55.09 27.71
N THR A 412 0.18 -54.17 26.99
CA THR A 412 -0.17 -52.83 27.45
C THR A 412 -1.42 -52.33 26.79
N ILE A 413 -2.18 -51.49 27.48
CA ILE A 413 -3.36 -50.77 26.90
C ILE A 413 -2.98 -49.38 26.48
N GLU A 414 -1.80 -48.87 26.89
CA GLU A 414 -1.35 -47.51 26.59
C GLU A 414 -1.02 -47.38 25.11
N LYS A 415 -1.48 -46.31 24.52
CA LYS A 415 -1.15 -45.87 23.15
C LYS A 415 0.08 -44.99 23.20
N TYR A 416 0.87 -44.99 22.15
CA TYR A 416 1.98 -44.08 22.00
C TYR A 416 1.59 -42.94 21.07
N ASN A 417 1.53 -41.73 21.64
CA ASN A 417 1.21 -40.53 20.90
C ASN A 417 2.50 -39.86 20.43
N VAL A 418 2.59 -39.63 19.11
CA VAL A 418 3.73 -38.96 18.48
C VAL A 418 3.23 -37.65 17.89
N THR A 419 3.81 -36.55 18.35
CA THR A 419 3.56 -35.25 17.73
C THR A 419 4.28 -35.19 16.39
N VAL A 420 3.53 -34.89 15.35
CA VAL A 420 4.09 -34.73 13.99
C VAL A 420 4.76 -33.38 13.88
N LYS A 421 6.03 -33.37 13.46
CA LYS A 421 6.71 -32.13 13.10
C LYS A 421 6.06 -31.55 11.85
N ARG A 422 5.72 -30.27 11.90
CA ARG A 422 5.16 -29.52 10.78
C ARG A 422 6.25 -28.66 10.15
N ASP A 423 6.20 -28.47 8.82
CA ASP A 423 7.15 -27.63 8.08
C ASP A 423 6.81 -26.13 8.13
N ILE A 424 5.59 -25.79 8.60
CA ILE A 424 5.16 -24.43 8.87
C ILE A 424 5.63 -24.00 10.26
N VAL A 425 6.02 -22.74 10.41
CA VAL A 425 6.37 -22.12 11.69
C VAL A 425 5.44 -20.95 12.00
N GLU A 426 5.36 -20.60 13.27
CA GLU A 426 4.69 -19.36 13.70
C GLU A 426 5.47 -18.17 13.16
N GLY A 427 4.76 -17.16 12.62
CA GLY A 427 5.39 -16.01 12.00
C GLY A 427 4.48 -15.29 11.00
N PHE A 428 5.04 -14.25 10.39
CA PHE A 428 4.35 -13.40 9.42
C PHE A 428 4.78 -13.76 7.98
N TYR A 429 3.80 -14.01 7.12
CA TYR A 429 3.98 -14.39 5.73
C TYR A 429 3.30 -13.37 4.82
N LEU A 430 4.05 -12.82 3.88
CA LEU A 430 3.59 -11.83 2.92
C LEU A 430 3.59 -12.42 1.50
N SER A 431 2.74 -11.87 0.64
CA SER A 431 2.75 -12.20 -0.78
C SER A 431 4.09 -11.87 -1.44
N SER A 432 4.39 -12.52 -2.56
CA SER A 432 5.60 -12.22 -3.36
C SER A 432 5.55 -10.81 -3.97
N ASN A 433 6.72 -10.24 -4.24
CA ASN A 433 6.85 -8.84 -4.72
C ASN A 433 6.04 -8.56 -5.99
N LYS A 434 5.94 -9.52 -6.92
CA LYS A 434 5.12 -9.39 -8.15
C LYS A 434 3.62 -9.19 -7.87
N SER A 435 3.16 -9.65 -6.70
CA SER A 435 1.75 -9.59 -6.28
C SER A 435 1.48 -8.46 -5.29
N HIS A 436 2.51 -7.66 -4.91
CA HIS A 436 2.34 -6.52 -4.05
C HIS A 436 1.43 -5.48 -4.71
N ARG A 437 0.40 -5.07 -3.98
CA ARG A 437 -0.36 -3.86 -4.31
C ARG A 437 0.45 -2.63 -3.94
N HIS A 438 0.07 -1.47 -4.41
CA HIS A 438 0.74 -0.20 -4.04
C HIS A 438 0.83 -0.01 -2.52
N LEU A 439 -0.20 -0.37 -1.79
CA LEU A 439 -0.26 -0.23 -0.32
C LEU A 439 0.47 -1.34 0.44
N THR A 440 0.80 -2.48 -0.19
CA THR A 440 1.46 -3.61 0.49
C THR A 440 2.80 -3.18 1.09
N LYS A 441 2.95 -3.38 2.41
CA LYS A 441 4.17 -3.06 3.16
C LYS A 441 5.18 -4.19 3.02
N PRO A 442 6.35 -3.95 2.42
CA PRO A 442 7.41 -4.95 2.33
C PRO A 442 7.94 -5.37 3.71
N LEU A 443 8.38 -6.63 3.85
CA LEU A 443 8.81 -7.19 5.15
C LEU A 443 9.88 -6.37 5.86
N HIS A 444 10.87 -5.84 5.12
CA HIS A 444 11.96 -5.06 5.69
C HIS A 444 11.53 -3.71 6.28
N ARG A 445 10.31 -3.22 5.95
CA ARG A 445 9.78 -1.98 6.49
C ARG A 445 9.06 -2.14 7.84
N PHE A 446 8.76 -3.37 8.26
CA PHE A 446 8.15 -3.57 9.59
C PHE A 446 9.15 -3.23 10.69
N GLY A 447 8.74 -2.34 11.61
CA GLY A 447 9.61 -1.77 12.65
C GLY A 447 10.56 -0.66 12.18
N GLN A 448 10.41 -0.19 10.92
CA GLN A 448 11.19 0.89 10.30
C GLN A 448 10.26 1.99 9.74
N GLU A 449 9.10 2.16 10.35
CA GLU A 449 8.08 3.10 9.91
C GLU A 449 8.57 4.55 10.02
N ASN A 450 8.34 5.33 8.96
CA ASN A 450 8.51 6.77 9.01
C ASN A 450 7.31 7.40 9.72
N SER A 451 7.53 8.06 10.83
CA SER A 451 6.49 8.83 11.52
C SER A 451 6.97 10.26 11.73
N TYR A 452 6.47 11.17 10.93
CA TYR A 452 6.66 12.59 11.14
C TYR A 452 5.28 13.22 11.31
N PRO A 453 5.01 13.87 12.45
CA PRO A 453 3.77 14.61 12.61
C PRO A 453 3.71 15.70 11.53
N TYR A 454 2.59 15.78 10.82
CA TYR A 454 2.30 16.94 9.99
C TYR A 454 2.07 18.13 10.92
N VAL A 455 3.00 19.07 10.92
CA VAL A 455 2.82 20.34 11.60
C VAL A 455 2.87 21.43 10.53
N PRO A 456 1.74 22.08 10.23
CA PRO A 456 1.70 23.16 9.25
C PRO A 456 2.74 24.23 9.61
N GLY A 457 3.62 24.59 8.66
CA GLY A 457 4.63 25.62 8.83
C GLY A 457 5.92 25.23 9.57
N ILE A 458 6.08 23.96 10.03
CA ILE A 458 7.31 23.49 10.72
C ILE A 458 8.27 22.77 9.78
N TYR A 459 7.80 22.21 8.67
CA TYR A 459 8.71 21.68 7.66
C TYR A 459 9.41 22.83 6.95
N PRO A 460 10.75 22.76 6.77
CA PRO A 460 11.36 23.60 5.76
C PRO A 460 10.61 23.31 4.47
N PHE A 461 10.02 24.35 3.87
CA PHE A 461 9.35 24.24 2.58
C PHE A 461 10.24 23.43 1.65
N PRO A 462 9.77 22.28 1.08
CA PRO A 462 10.62 21.50 0.23
C PRO A 462 11.10 22.40 -0.89
N ASN A 463 12.42 22.50 -1.06
CA ASN A 463 12.97 23.26 -2.18
C ASN A 463 12.31 22.70 -3.46
N PRO A 464 11.67 23.50 -4.31
CA PRO A 464 11.05 23.06 -5.53
C PRO A 464 11.94 22.11 -6.35
N ASN A 465 13.24 22.39 -6.41
CA ASN A 465 14.21 21.54 -7.11
C ASN A 465 14.39 20.16 -6.47
N SER A 466 13.95 19.94 -5.21
CA SER A 466 14.04 18.64 -4.54
C SER A 466 12.87 17.71 -4.85
N PHE A 467 11.76 18.22 -5.41
CA PHE A 467 10.59 17.40 -5.69
C PHE A 467 10.00 17.57 -7.10
N HIS A 468 10.44 18.57 -7.88
CA HIS A 468 9.90 18.84 -9.21
C HIS A 468 10.98 19.37 -10.15
N ARG A 469 11.02 18.86 -11.38
CA ARG A 469 11.80 19.44 -12.45
C ARG A 469 11.13 19.15 -13.81
N LYS A 470 11.10 20.16 -14.67
CA LYS A 470 10.76 20.04 -16.09
C LYS A 470 12.04 19.90 -16.89
N GLY A 471 12.12 18.94 -17.84
CA GLY A 471 13.26 18.71 -18.72
C GLY A 471 13.91 17.33 -18.53
N HIS A 472 14.99 17.09 -19.26
CA HIS A 472 15.63 15.78 -19.36
C HIS A 472 16.27 15.30 -18.05
N LEU A 473 16.17 13.99 -17.75
CA LEU A 473 16.93 13.34 -16.67
C LEU A 473 18.45 13.41 -16.90
N ASN A 474 18.89 13.54 -18.15
CA ASN A 474 20.29 13.54 -18.55
C ASN A 474 20.99 14.90 -18.42
N ASP A 475 20.28 15.98 -18.14
CA ASP A 475 20.92 17.25 -17.82
C ASP A 475 21.71 17.08 -16.52
N ARG A 476 23.05 17.14 -16.62
CA ARG A 476 23.95 16.96 -15.48
C ARG A 476 23.51 17.88 -14.32
N ILE A 477 23.02 17.26 -13.25
CA ILE A 477 22.93 17.95 -11.97
C ILE A 477 24.35 18.02 -11.46
N GLU A 478 24.96 19.20 -11.52
CA GLU A 478 26.10 19.50 -10.64
C GLU A 478 25.61 19.34 -9.20
N CYS A 479 25.89 18.18 -8.62
CA CYS A 479 25.73 17.95 -7.20
C CYS A 479 26.72 18.86 -6.48
N ARG A 480 26.37 20.12 -6.29
CA ARG A 480 26.99 20.91 -5.24
C ARG A 480 26.55 20.27 -3.93
N SER A 481 27.53 19.76 -3.21
CA SER A 481 27.45 19.18 -1.88
C SER A 481 26.54 20.02 -0.99
N PHE A 482 25.46 19.40 -0.46
CA PHE A 482 24.70 19.89 0.69
C PHE A 482 25.26 19.26 1.95
#